data_8ae361db436cea3653ac1d2849f0f112
#
_entry.id   8ae361db436cea3653ac1d2849f0f112
#
_cell.length_a   1.000
_cell.length_b   1.000
_cell.length_c   1.000
_cell.angle_alpha   90.00
_cell.angle_beta   90.00
_cell.angle_gamma   90.00
#
_symmetry.space_group_name_H-M   'P 1'
#
loop_
_entity.id
_entity.type
_entity.pdbx_description
1 polymer ?
#
loop_
_entity_poly.entity_id
_entity_poly.type
_entity_poly.pdbx_seq_one_letter_code
_entity_poly.pdbx_strand_id
1 'polypeptide(L)'
;MSAPQGPTFRELVVQALSSVEHGYDLLAPKFDHTAYRTPAAVLDSVTGALRGLGPFERGLDVCCGTGAGMGALRQVCRERITGVDFSAGMLAVARARTPEVPGAPHPDWVRADARALPFGPVFDLAVSFGAFGHFLPRERPGLFAQVHSVLRPGGRFAFPIVAPARPGSRPYWSLLAFDTAMRVRNALWWPRFVMYYRTFRLAEVREELIRTGFEVELRALEELGRRADGSPRCRLVVATRPV
;
A
#
# COMPACT_ATOMS: atom_id res chain seq x y z
N MET A 1 -9.72 -7.86 -32.84
CA MET A 1 -10.16 -7.06 -31.68
C MET A 1 -9.58 -7.73 -30.44
N SER A 2 -8.58 -7.12 -29.82
CA SER A 2 -8.01 -7.65 -28.57
C SER A 2 -9.07 -7.60 -27.47
N ALA A 3 -9.25 -8.69 -26.72
CA ALA A 3 -10.15 -8.72 -25.57
C ALA A 3 -9.75 -7.61 -24.56
N PRO A 4 -10.71 -6.98 -23.87
CA PRO A 4 -10.39 -5.98 -22.88
C PRO A 4 -9.47 -6.59 -21.81
N GLN A 5 -8.30 -5.98 -21.60
CA GLN A 5 -7.27 -6.49 -20.66
C GLN A 5 -7.71 -6.39 -19.18
N GLY A 6 -8.72 -5.56 -18.90
CA GLY A 6 -9.26 -5.35 -17.54
C GLY A 6 -10.34 -6.37 -17.13
N PRO A 7 -10.72 -6.36 -15.83
CA PRO A 7 -11.81 -7.20 -15.34
C PRO A 7 -13.15 -6.76 -15.93
N THR A 8 -14.00 -7.75 -16.20
CA THR A 8 -15.39 -7.52 -16.62
C THR A 8 -16.24 -7.04 -15.44
N PHE A 9 -17.39 -6.42 -15.72
CA PHE A 9 -18.33 -6.02 -14.67
C PHE A 9 -18.76 -7.20 -13.77
N ARG A 10 -18.99 -8.38 -14.37
CA ARG A 10 -19.32 -9.60 -13.63
C ARG A 10 -18.22 -10.01 -12.66
N GLU A 11 -16.94 -9.95 -13.09
CA GLU A 11 -15.80 -10.27 -12.23
C GLU A 11 -15.68 -9.29 -11.06
N LEU A 12 -15.92 -7.99 -11.29
CA LEU A 12 -15.94 -6.98 -10.24
C LEU A 12 -17.09 -7.20 -9.23
N VAL A 13 -18.26 -7.63 -9.70
CA VAL A 13 -19.39 -7.98 -8.82
C VAL A 13 -19.05 -9.22 -7.99
N VAL A 14 -18.50 -10.26 -8.58
CA VAL A 14 -18.07 -11.48 -7.86
C VAL A 14 -17.01 -11.14 -6.82
N GLN A 15 -16.03 -10.32 -7.19
CA GLN A 15 -15.02 -9.81 -6.27
C GLN A 15 -15.66 -9.05 -5.10
N ALA A 16 -16.52 -8.09 -5.39
CA ALA A 16 -17.19 -7.28 -4.37
C ALA A 16 -18.09 -8.08 -3.43
N LEU A 17 -18.61 -9.23 -3.85
CA LEU A 17 -19.43 -10.14 -3.03
C LEU A 17 -18.61 -11.19 -2.27
N SER A 18 -17.32 -11.30 -2.54
CA SER A 18 -16.38 -12.24 -1.91
C SER A 18 -15.81 -11.68 -0.60
N SER A 19 -14.97 -12.47 0.10
CA SER A 19 -14.05 -11.94 1.12
C SER A 19 -12.97 -11.09 0.45
N VAL A 20 -12.29 -10.25 1.22
CA VAL A 20 -11.17 -9.42 0.69
C VAL A 20 -10.11 -10.34 0.07
N GLU A 21 -9.70 -11.40 0.75
CA GLU A 21 -8.70 -12.36 0.27
C GLU A 21 -9.13 -13.02 -1.05
N HIS A 22 -10.29 -13.68 -1.05
CA HIS A 22 -10.77 -14.38 -2.24
C HIS A 22 -11.04 -13.44 -3.41
N GLY A 23 -11.56 -12.25 -3.14
CA GLY A 23 -11.77 -11.23 -4.18
C GLY A 23 -10.47 -10.77 -4.84
N TYR A 24 -9.39 -10.65 -4.06
CA TYR A 24 -8.07 -10.33 -4.60
C TYR A 24 -7.41 -11.51 -5.32
N ASP A 25 -7.61 -12.75 -4.87
CA ASP A 25 -7.17 -13.94 -5.61
C ASP A 25 -7.80 -14.00 -7.01
N LEU A 26 -9.10 -13.74 -7.11
CA LEU A 26 -9.82 -13.71 -8.39
C LEU A 26 -9.35 -12.57 -9.30
N LEU A 27 -9.04 -11.41 -8.71
CA LEU A 27 -8.65 -10.22 -9.46
C LEU A 27 -7.17 -10.23 -9.89
N ALA A 28 -6.32 -10.96 -9.19
CA ALA A 28 -4.87 -10.90 -9.33
C ALA A 28 -4.35 -10.93 -10.79
N PRO A 29 -4.84 -11.80 -11.70
CA PRO A 29 -4.37 -11.82 -13.08
C PRO A 29 -4.65 -10.54 -13.87
N LYS A 30 -5.68 -9.79 -13.47
CA LYS A 30 -6.15 -8.57 -14.16
C LYS A 30 -5.95 -7.30 -13.34
N PHE A 31 -5.41 -7.40 -12.11
CA PHE A 31 -5.30 -6.28 -11.17
C PHE A 31 -4.59 -5.07 -11.76
N ASP A 32 -3.51 -5.28 -12.49
CA ASP A 32 -2.71 -4.18 -13.06
C ASP A 32 -3.41 -3.41 -14.18
N HIS A 33 -4.53 -3.93 -14.68
CA HIS A 33 -5.40 -3.25 -15.64
C HIS A 33 -6.59 -2.55 -14.96
N THR A 34 -6.56 -2.46 -13.62
CA THR A 34 -7.59 -1.74 -12.83
C THR A 34 -7.13 -0.34 -12.46
N ALA A 35 -8.09 0.50 -12.09
CA ALA A 35 -7.82 1.81 -11.50
C ALA A 35 -7.21 1.74 -10.08
N TYR A 36 -7.12 0.55 -9.50
CA TYR A 36 -6.58 0.32 -8.16
C TYR A 36 -5.06 0.16 -8.14
N ARG A 37 -4.45 -0.06 -9.31
CA ARG A 37 -3.00 -0.11 -9.43
C ARG A 37 -2.39 1.23 -9.07
N THR A 38 -1.33 1.21 -8.24
CA THR A 38 -0.57 2.42 -7.95
C THR A 38 0.06 2.98 -9.25
N PRO A 39 -0.19 4.25 -9.60
CA PRO A 39 0.39 4.85 -10.81
C PRO A 39 1.91 4.84 -10.81
N ALA A 40 2.53 4.59 -11.97
CA ALA A 40 3.98 4.58 -12.11
C ALA A 40 4.63 5.88 -11.61
N ALA A 41 4.04 7.03 -11.92
CA ALA A 41 4.54 8.34 -11.45
C ALA A 41 4.63 8.43 -9.91
N VAL A 42 3.71 7.77 -9.17
CA VAL A 42 3.77 7.73 -7.70
C VAL A 42 4.90 6.83 -7.24
N LEU A 43 5.07 5.65 -7.87
CA LEU A 43 6.16 4.72 -7.57
C LEU A 43 7.53 5.37 -7.83
N ASP A 44 7.68 6.03 -8.96
CA ASP A 44 8.93 6.70 -9.36
C ASP A 44 9.28 7.85 -8.41
N SER A 45 8.30 8.69 -8.06
CA SER A 45 8.48 9.81 -7.13
C SER A 45 8.85 9.33 -5.73
N VAL A 46 8.17 8.27 -5.23
CA VAL A 46 8.51 7.65 -3.94
C VAL A 46 9.92 7.04 -3.99
N THR A 47 10.25 6.31 -5.06
CA THR A 47 11.59 5.71 -5.22
C THR A 47 12.69 6.78 -5.22
N GLY A 48 12.47 7.89 -5.92
CA GLY A 48 13.40 9.03 -5.90
C GLY A 48 13.61 9.60 -4.50
N ALA A 49 12.53 9.80 -3.75
CA ALA A 49 12.60 10.28 -2.37
C ALA A 49 13.30 9.29 -1.43
N LEU A 50 13.07 7.98 -1.60
CA LEU A 50 13.71 6.93 -0.79
C LEU A 50 15.21 6.82 -1.03
N ARG A 51 15.71 7.07 -2.24
CA ARG A 51 17.16 7.12 -2.52
C ARG A 51 17.89 8.13 -1.66
N GLY A 52 17.26 9.27 -1.37
CA GLY A 52 17.82 10.31 -0.49
C GLY A 52 17.76 9.95 1.01
N LEU A 53 17.11 8.85 1.37
CA LEU A 53 17.00 8.39 2.76
C LEU A 53 17.91 7.20 3.09
N GLY A 54 18.39 6.48 2.06
CA GLY A 54 19.22 5.28 2.22
C GLY A 54 20.68 5.59 2.60
N PRO A 55 21.55 4.58 2.55
CA PRO A 55 21.29 3.27 1.99
C PRO A 55 20.43 2.36 2.89
N PHE A 56 19.76 1.36 2.27
CA PHE A 56 19.01 0.31 2.97
C PHE A 56 19.56 -1.05 2.59
N GLU A 57 19.61 -2.00 3.52
CA GLU A 57 20.03 -3.37 3.23
C GLU A 57 18.80 -4.26 2.98
N ARG A 58 17.79 -4.21 3.85
CA ARG A 58 16.61 -5.07 3.81
C ARG A 58 15.32 -4.29 3.77
N GLY A 59 14.53 -4.51 2.71
CA GLY A 59 13.24 -3.87 2.49
C GLY A 59 12.06 -4.82 2.65
N LEU A 60 10.94 -4.30 3.16
CA LEU A 60 9.65 -4.98 3.29
C LEU A 60 8.58 -4.21 2.52
N ASP A 61 7.85 -4.88 1.62
CA ASP A 61 6.63 -4.34 1.00
C ASP A 61 5.41 -4.96 1.71
N VAL A 62 4.71 -4.13 2.49
CA VAL A 62 3.55 -4.54 3.31
C VAL A 62 2.28 -4.44 2.48
N CYS A 63 1.57 -5.56 2.30
CA CYS A 63 0.46 -5.71 1.36
C CYS A 63 0.92 -5.44 -0.09
N CYS A 64 1.91 -6.21 -0.53
CA CYS A 64 2.64 -5.96 -1.78
C CYS A 64 1.80 -6.15 -3.05
N GLY A 65 0.63 -6.79 -2.97
CA GLY A 65 -0.24 -7.07 -4.10
C GLY A 65 0.52 -7.78 -5.22
N THR A 66 0.45 -7.24 -6.44
CA THR A 66 1.17 -7.75 -7.62
C THR A 66 2.64 -7.32 -7.70
N GLY A 67 3.22 -6.78 -6.61
CA GLY A 67 4.65 -6.49 -6.48
C GLY A 67 5.09 -5.11 -6.98
N ALA A 68 4.19 -4.14 -7.08
CA ALA A 68 4.55 -2.80 -7.53
C ALA A 68 5.62 -2.12 -6.65
N GLY A 69 5.50 -2.25 -5.33
CA GLY A 69 6.47 -1.71 -4.37
C GLY A 69 7.80 -2.47 -4.35
N MET A 70 7.81 -3.75 -4.73
CA MET A 70 9.06 -4.52 -4.88
C MET A 70 9.99 -3.91 -5.92
N GLY A 71 9.43 -3.31 -6.99
CA GLY A 71 10.22 -2.57 -7.99
C GLY A 71 10.90 -1.33 -7.40
N ALA A 72 10.25 -0.63 -6.47
CA ALA A 72 10.84 0.49 -5.75
C ALA A 72 11.95 0.01 -4.78
N LEU A 73 11.66 -1.04 -3.98
CA LEU A 73 12.63 -1.62 -3.04
C LEU A 73 13.88 -2.13 -3.74
N ARG A 74 13.76 -2.76 -4.92
CA ARG A 74 14.89 -3.24 -5.72
C ARG A 74 15.89 -2.14 -6.07
N GLN A 75 15.45 -0.90 -6.17
CA GLN A 75 16.28 0.24 -6.55
C GLN A 75 16.96 0.93 -5.35
N VAL A 76 16.51 0.65 -4.13
CA VAL A 76 16.98 1.35 -2.93
C VAL A 76 17.56 0.42 -1.86
N CYS A 77 17.28 -0.89 -1.93
CA CYS A 77 17.84 -1.90 -1.05
C CYS A 77 18.99 -2.65 -1.73
N ARG A 78 19.89 -3.23 -0.93
CA ARG A 78 21.11 -3.89 -1.44
C ARG A 78 21.12 -5.39 -1.27
N GLU A 79 20.58 -5.90 -0.16
CA GLU A 79 20.69 -7.32 0.21
C GLU A 79 19.42 -8.10 -0.14
N ARG A 80 18.28 -7.68 0.39
CA ARG A 80 17.06 -8.46 0.35
C ARG A 80 15.81 -7.57 0.31
N ILE A 81 14.81 -8.01 -0.45
CA ILE A 81 13.50 -7.38 -0.49
C ILE A 81 12.43 -8.44 -0.25
N THR A 82 11.49 -8.17 0.65
CA THR A 82 10.45 -9.12 1.04
C THR A 82 9.08 -8.54 0.73
N GLY A 83 8.27 -9.23 -0.06
CA GLY A 83 6.87 -8.89 -0.30
C GLY A 83 5.96 -9.73 0.59
N VAL A 84 5.07 -9.07 1.33
CA VAL A 84 4.06 -9.73 2.15
C VAL A 84 2.68 -9.40 1.62
N ASP A 85 1.88 -10.42 1.38
CA ASP A 85 0.45 -10.29 1.09
C ASP A 85 -0.32 -11.50 1.62
N PHE A 86 -1.59 -11.33 1.93
CA PHE A 86 -2.41 -12.46 2.37
C PHE A 86 -3.04 -13.23 1.21
N SER A 87 -3.15 -12.61 0.01
CA SER A 87 -3.65 -13.23 -1.22
C SER A 87 -2.56 -14.07 -1.90
N ALA A 88 -2.82 -15.36 -2.04
CA ALA A 88 -1.92 -16.27 -2.75
C ALA A 88 -1.86 -15.93 -4.25
N GLY A 89 -2.97 -15.51 -4.85
CA GLY A 89 -3.05 -15.09 -6.24
C GLY A 89 -2.20 -13.85 -6.52
N MET A 90 -2.25 -12.84 -5.63
CA MET A 90 -1.40 -11.65 -5.75
C MET A 90 0.08 -12.01 -5.70
N LEU A 91 0.50 -12.82 -4.72
CA LEU A 91 1.89 -13.26 -4.58
C LEU A 91 2.36 -14.08 -5.79
N ALA A 92 1.52 -14.92 -6.39
CA ALA A 92 1.87 -15.67 -7.59
C ALA A 92 2.18 -14.73 -8.77
N VAL A 93 1.36 -13.71 -8.98
CA VAL A 93 1.59 -12.69 -10.01
C VAL A 93 2.84 -11.87 -9.70
N ALA A 94 3.02 -11.43 -8.45
CA ALA A 94 4.18 -10.66 -8.02
C ALA A 94 5.49 -11.42 -8.24
N ARG A 95 5.53 -12.71 -7.87
CA ARG A 95 6.70 -13.58 -8.06
C ARG A 95 7.06 -13.73 -9.54
N ALA A 96 6.07 -13.95 -10.41
CA ALA A 96 6.29 -14.06 -11.83
C ALA A 96 6.86 -12.79 -12.48
N ARG A 97 6.57 -11.61 -11.91
CA ARG A 97 7.00 -10.30 -12.41
C ARG A 97 8.30 -9.79 -11.82
N THR A 98 8.75 -10.38 -10.74
CA THR A 98 9.96 -9.95 -10.02
C THR A 98 10.95 -11.11 -9.99
N PRO A 99 11.55 -11.49 -11.14
CA PRO A 99 12.53 -12.56 -11.19
C PRO A 99 13.79 -12.19 -10.39
N GLU A 100 14.50 -13.20 -9.93
CA GLU A 100 15.83 -13.02 -9.40
C GLU A 100 16.77 -12.52 -10.49
N VAL A 101 17.60 -11.54 -10.14
CA VAL A 101 18.58 -10.94 -11.06
C VAL A 101 19.93 -10.94 -10.35
N PRO A 102 21.01 -11.50 -10.95
CA PRO A 102 22.35 -11.46 -10.37
C PRO A 102 22.77 -10.01 -10.05
N GLY A 103 23.29 -9.79 -8.84
CA GLY A 103 23.72 -8.47 -8.39
C GLY A 103 22.60 -7.53 -7.90
N ALA A 104 21.33 -7.94 -8.01
CA ALA A 104 20.21 -7.24 -7.41
C ALA A 104 19.81 -7.87 -6.06
N PRO A 105 19.11 -7.14 -5.17
CA PRO A 105 18.64 -7.71 -3.91
C PRO A 105 17.71 -8.90 -4.15
N HIS A 106 17.88 -9.95 -3.33
CA HIS A 106 17.11 -11.18 -3.41
C HIS A 106 15.65 -10.95 -3.04
N PRO A 107 14.66 -11.34 -3.88
CA PRO A 107 13.25 -11.19 -3.58
C PRO A 107 12.70 -12.39 -2.80
N ASP A 108 12.10 -12.15 -1.64
CA ASP A 108 11.35 -13.13 -0.86
C ASP A 108 9.85 -12.83 -0.92
N TRP A 109 9.04 -13.87 -0.77
CA TRP A 109 7.59 -13.78 -0.81
C TRP A 109 6.97 -14.53 0.36
N VAL A 110 6.23 -13.84 1.20
CA VAL A 110 5.61 -14.41 2.40
C VAL A 110 4.11 -14.18 2.38
N ARG A 111 3.35 -15.26 2.45
CA ARG A 111 1.91 -15.18 2.63
C ARG A 111 1.59 -14.98 4.10
N ALA A 112 1.17 -13.78 4.47
CA ALA A 112 0.80 -13.45 5.85
C ALA A 112 -0.18 -12.26 5.88
N ASP A 113 -0.89 -12.15 7.00
CA ASP A 113 -1.70 -10.97 7.30
C ASP A 113 -0.76 -9.86 7.85
N ALA A 114 -0.86 -8.66 7.30
CA ALA A 114 -0.08 -7.52 7.76
C ALA A 114 -0.36 -7.13 9.24
N ARG A 115 -1.48 -7.63 9.80
CA ARG A 115 -1.82 -7.49 11.22
C ARG A 115 -1.08 -8.48 12.14
N ALA A 116 -0.33 -9.42 11.56
CA ALA A 116 0.45 -10.44 12.26
C ALA A 116 1.68 -10.81 11.43
N LEU A 117 2.64 -9.89 11.29
CA LEU A 117 3.84 -10.08 10.49
C LEU A 117 4.79 -11.10 11.15
N PRO A 118 5.21 -12.17 10.43
CA PRO A 118 5.98 -13.28 11.01
C PRO A 118 7.49 -12.99 11.04
N PHE A 119 7.89 -11.77 11.44
CA PHE A 119 9.28 -11.35 11.45
C PHE A 119 9.67 -10.70 12.78
N GLY A 120 10.94 -10.81 13.12
CA GLY A 120 11.59 -9.97 14.12
C GLY A 120 12.04 -8.63 13.51
N PRO A 121 12.76 -7.79 14.29
CA PRO A 121 13.24 -6.47 13.87
C PRO A 121 14.45 -6.59 12.93
N VAL A 122 14.22 -6.92 11.66
CA VAL A 122 15.26 -7.21 10.66
C VAL A 122 15.28 -6.26 9.47
N PHE A 123 14.25 -5.41 9.30
CA PHE A 123 14.14 -4.53 8.13
C PHE A 123 14.63 -3.11 8.44
N ASP A 124 15.30 -2.50 7.46
CA ASP A 124 15.73 -1.10 7.50
C ASP A 124 14.67 -0.18 6.88
N LEU A 125 13.89 -0.72 5.95
CA LEU A 125 12.83 -0.02 5.25
C LEU A 125 11.60 -0.91 5.12
N ALA A 126 10.44 -0.40 5.50
CA ALA A 126 9.14 -0.93 5.11
C ALA A 126 8.43 0.08 4.20
N VAL A 127 7.74 -0.41 3.17
CA VAL A 127 6.88 0.39 2.30
C VAL A 127 5.49 -0.21 2.21
N SER A 128 4.49 0.58 1.81
CA SER A 128 3.16 0.09 1.45
C SER A 128 2.52 1.01 0.42
N PHE A 129 1.86 0.44 -0.59
CA PHE A 129 1.25 1.18 -1.68
C PHE A 129 -0.22 0.80 -1.84
N GLY A 130 -1.12 1.73 -1.50
CA GLY A 130 -2.55 1.59 -1.79
C GLY A 130 -3.36 0.66 -0.88
N ALA A 131 -2.76 0.04 0.16
CA ALA A 131 -3.40 -0.99 0.97
C ALA A 131 -4.33 -0.46 2.09
N PHE A 132 -4.16 0.79 2.53
CA PHE A 132 -4.78 1.26 3.77
C PHE A 132 -6.30 1.40 3.74
N GLY A 133 -6.92 1.41 2.56
CA GLY A 133 -8.37 1.35 2.41
C GLY A 133 -9.00 0.04 2.91
N HIS A 134 -8.20 -1.01 3.10
CA HIS A 134 -8.62 -2.33 3.57
C HIS A 134 -8.59 -2.47 5.09
N PHE A 135 -8.08 -1.48 5.81
CA PHE A 135 -8.02 -1.48 7.26
C PHE A 135 -9.06 -0.51 7.84
N LEU A 136 -9.86 -1.01 8.79
CA LEU A 136 -10.74 -0.14 9.57
C LEU A 136 -9.91 0.79 10.48
N PRO A 137 -10.41 1.98 10.85
CA PRO A 137 -9.69 2.88 11.75
C PRO A 137 -9.19 2.20 13.03
N ARG A 138 -9.99 1.30 13.62
CA ARG A 138 -9.62 0.56 14.83
C ARG A 138 -8.50 -0.48 14.64
N GLU A 139 -8.21 -0.88 13.39
CA GLU A 139 -7.17 -1.88 13.06
C GLU A 139 -5.81 -1.23 12.77
N ARG A 140 -5.80 0.05 12.42
CA ARG A 140 -4.58 0.79 12.06
C ARG A 140 -3.51 0.85 13.15
N PRO A 141 -3.84 1.10 14.43
CA PRO A 141 -2.82 1.09 15.49
C PRO A 141 -2.10 -0.27 15.61
N GLY A 142 -2.85 -1.38 15.48
CA GLY A 142 -2.28 -2.73 15.45
C GLY A 142 -1.39 -2.98 14.23
N LEU A 143 -1.82 -2.53 13.04
CA LEU A 143 -1.02 -2.58 11.82
C LEU A 143 0.30 -1.82 11.98
N PHE A 144 0.25 -0.58 12.49
CA PHE A 144 1.45 0.24 12.68
C PHE A 144 2.37 -0.35 13.75
N ALA A 145 1.82 -0.95 14.81
CA ALA A 145 2.61 -1.66 15.82
C ALA A 145 3.33 -2.89 15.21
N GLN A 146 2.68 -3.63 14.30
CA GLN A 146 3.32 -4.73 13.59
C GLN A 146 4.45 -4.23 12.70
N VAL A 147 4.26 -3.17 11.94
CA VAL A 147 5.32 -2.59 11.11
C VAL A 147 6.46 -2.06 11.99
N HIS A 148 6.15 -1.40 13.11
CA HIS A 148 7.16 -0.93 14.06
C HIS A 148 8.00 -2.08 14.61
N SER A 149 7.38 -3.21 14.98
CA SER A 149 8.07 -4.35 15.59
C SER A 149 9.06 -5.04 14.66
N VAL A 150 8.82 -5.02 13.34
CA VAL A 150 9.68 -5.68 12.35
C VAL A 150 10.81 -4.79 11.81
N LEU A 151 10.73 -3.50 12.04
CA LEU A 151 11.80 -2.56 11.72
C LEU A 151 12.92 -2.61 12.77
N ARG A 152 14.17 -2.46 12.35
CA ARG A 152 15.31 -2.22 13.25
C ARG A 152 15.20 -0.84 13.90
N PRO A 153 15.86 -0.58 15.05
CA PRO A 153 16.10 0.80 15.51
C PRO A 153 16.71 1.64 14.37
N GLY A 154 16.18 2.84 14.15
CA GLY A 154 16.51 3.70 13.00
C GLY A 154 15.84 3.29 11.67
N GLY A 155 15.16 2.15 11.62
CA GLY A 155 14.42 1.69 10.43
C GLY A 155 13.21 2.58 10.12
N ARG A 156 12.80 2.64 8.86
CA ARG A 156 11.78 3.55 8.35
C ARG A 156 10.60 2.83 7.72
N PHE A 157 9.40 3.30 8.02
CA PHE A 157 8.18 2.96 7.30
C PHE A 157 7.78 4.12 6.40
N ALA A 158 7.70 3.90 5.09
CA ALA A 158 7.43 4.94 4.11
C ALA A 158 6.25 4.57 3.19
N PHE A 159 5.31 5.49 3.01
CA PHE A 159 4.17 5.30 2.12
C PHE A 159 3.64 6.63 1.60
N PRO A 160 3.13 6.66 0.34
CA PRO A 160 2.50 7.86 -0.20
C PRO A 160 1.10 8.05 0.36
N ILE A 161 0.74 9.30 0.63
CA ILE A 161 -0.62 9.69 0.96
C ILE A 161 -1.08 10.81 0.03
N VAL A 162 -2.13 10.55 -0.71
CA VAL A 162 -2.71 11.52 -1.65
C VAL A 162 -3.59 12.50 -0.88
N ALA A 163 -3.52 13.77 -1.24
CA ALA A 163 -4.38 14.79 -0.66
C ALA A 163 -5.87 14.48 -0.92
N PRO A 164 -6.76 14.62 0.08
CA PRO A 164 -8.17 14.25 -0.05
C PRO A 164 -8.85 15.05 -1.18
N ALA A 165 -9.81 14.41 -1.82
CA ALA A 165 -10.61 15.09 -2.85
C ALA A 165 -11.30 16.34 -2.26
N ARG A 166 -11.34 17.44 -3.02
CA ARG A 166 -11.98 18.67 -2.59
C ARG A 166 -13.48 18.45 -2.37
N PRO A 167 -14.07 18.92 -1.27
CA PRO A 167 -15.52 18.90 -1.07
C PRO A 167 -16.26 19.51 -2.28
N GLY A 168 -17.33 18.86 -2.72
CA GLY A 168 -18.12 19.29 -3.88
C GLY A 168 -17.56 18.90 -5.26
N SER A 169 -16.31 18.38 -5.36
CA SER A 169 -15.76 17.92 -6.63
C SER A 169 -16.34 16.56 -7.06
N ARG A 170 -16.30 16.26 -8.36
CA ARG A 170 -16.71 14.95 -8.88
C ARG A 170 -16.00 13.78 -8.17
N PRO A 171 -14.65 13.79 -7.99
CA PRO A 171 -13.97 12.74 -7.23
C PRO A 171 -14.46 12.61 -5.78
N TYR A 172 -14.80 13.74 -5.11
CA TYR A 172 -15.34 13.71 -3.76
C TYR A 172 -16.68 12.93 -3.69
N TRP A 173 -17.60 13.23 -4.60
CA TRP A 173 -18.90 12.56 -4.64
C TRP A 173 -18.79 11.10 -5.07
N SER A 174 -17.91 10.78 -6.03
CA SER A 174 -17.66 9.40 -6.45
C SER A 174 -17.10 8.53 -5.32
N LEU A 175 -16.10 9.04 -4.58
CA LEU A 175 -15.54 8.32 -3.44
C LEU A 175 -16.54 8.19 -2.28
N LEU A 176 -17.37 9.21 -2.05
CA LEU A 176 -18.44 9.14 -1.04
C LEU A 176 -19.48 8.08 -1.39
N ALA A 177 -19.94 8.07 -2.64
CA ALA A 177 -20.89 7.08 -3.14
C ALA A 177 -20.33 5.67 -3.05
N PHE A 178 -19.08 5.47 -3.43
CA PHE A 178 -18.39 4.18 -3.33
C PHE A 178 -18.29 3.70 -1.87
N ASP A 179 -17.76 4.55 -0.96
CA ASP A 179 -17.65 4.20 0.45
C ASP A 179 -19.02 3.87 1.08
N THR A 180 -20.07 4.61 0.69
CA THR A 180 -21.43 4.37 1.16
C THR A 180 -21.96 3.04 0.65
N ALA A 181 -21.80 2.75 -0.66
CA ALA A 181 -22.22 1.49 -1.25
C ALA A 181 -21.51 0.29 -0.58
N MET A 182 -20.19 0.40 -0.34
CA MET A 182 -19.43 -0.66 0.34
C MET A 182 -19.84 -0.83 1.81
N ARG A 183 -20.23 0.24 2.52
CA ARG A 183 -20.75 0.13 3.88
C ARG A 183 -22.11 -0.55 3.91
N VAL A 184 -23.02 -0.20 3.01
CA VAL A 184 -24.33 -0.85 2.86
C VAL A 184 -24.14 -2.32 2.52
N ARG A 185 -23.27 -2.63 1.54
CA ARG A 185 -22.91 -4.02 1.18
C ARG A 185 -22.43 -4.79 2.40
N ASN A 186 -21.48 -4.22 3.17
CA ASN A 186 -20.89 -4.87 4.34
C ASN A 186 -21.85 -5.00 5.55
N ALA A 187 -22.92 -4.24 5.57
CA ALA A 187 -24.00 -4.38 6.55
C ALA A 187 -24.99 -5.49 6.17
N LEU A 188 -25.21 -5.73 4.87
CA LEU A 188 -26.22 -6.65 4.35
C LEU A 188 -25.65 -8.02 3.94
N TRP A 189 -24.34 -8.11 3.71
CA TRP A 189 -23.70 -9.30 3.13
C TRP A 189 -22.46 -9.76 3.87
N TRP A 190 -22.30 -11.06 4.05
CA TRP A 190 -21.11 -11.70 4.60
C TRP A 190 -20.47 -12.63 3.53
N PRO A 191 -19.13 -12.73 3.45
CA PRO A 191 -18.11 -12.05 4.26
C PRO A 191 -17.97 -10.56 3.91
N ARG A 192 -17.46 -9.77 4.86
CA ARG A 192 -17.22 -8.33 4.64
C ARG A 192 -16.07 -8.14 3.65
N PHE A 193 -16.25 -7.17 2.74
CA PHE A 193 -15.20 -6.68 1.85
C PHE A 193 -14.86 -5.23 2.23
N VAL A 194 -13.87 -5.07 3.11
CA VAL A 194 -13.47 -3.73 3.57
C VAL A 194 -12.62 -3.06 2.48
N MET A 195 -13.11 -1.94 1.96
CA MET A 195 -12.44 -1.11 0.96
C MET A 195 -13.01 0.30 1.06
N TYR A 196 -12.35 1.19 1.81
CA TYR A 196 -12.82 2.54 2.08
C TYR A 196 -11.73 3.57 1.78
N TYR A 197 -11.97 4.44 0.80
CA TYR A 197 -10.95 5.41 0.34
C TYR A 197 -10.89 6.70 1.16
N ARG A 198 -11.91 7.00 1.96
CA ARG A 198 -12.00 8.26 2.71
C ARG A 198 -11.62 8.14 4.19
N THR A 199 -11.24 6.96 4.63
CA THR A 199 -10.96 6.69 6.04
C THR A 199 -9.50 6.95 6.43
N PHE A 200 -8.57 6.99 5.47
CA PHE A 200 -7.14 7.15 5.72
C PHE A 200 -6.73 8.63 5.61
N ARG A 201 -6.92 9.38 6.69
CA ARG A 201 -6.65 10.82 6.75
C ARG A 201 -5.29 11.10 7.35
N LEU A 202 -4.50 11.97 6.72
CA LEU A 202 -3.12 12.26 7.11
C LEU A 202 -2.97 12.66 8.59
N ALA A 203 -3.84 13.52 9.12
CA ALA A 203 -3.76 13.96 10.51
C ALA A 203 -3.94 12.79 11.48
N GLU A 204 -5.00 11.97 11.29
CA GLU A 204 -5.28 10.79 12.11
C GLU A 204 -4.14 9.77 12.05
N VAL A 205 -3.66 9.48 10.82
CA VAL A 205 -2.57 8.53 10.57
C VAL A 205 -1.28 8.98 11.23
N ARG A 206 -0.95 10.27 11.13
CA ARG A 206 0.24 10.84 11.77
C ARG A 206 0.19 10.68 13.30
N GLU A 207 -0.97 10.98 13.91
CA GLU A 207 -1.16 10.81 15.36
C GLU A 207 -1.07 9.35 15.79
N GLU A 208 -1.65 8.42 15.01
CA GLU A 208 -1.60 6.98 15.28
C GLU A 208 -0.17 6.45 15.20
N LEU A 209 0.62 6.87 14.20
CA LEU A 209 2.03 6.51 14.08
C LEU A 209 2.86 7.03 15.26
N ILE A 210 2.66 8.28 15.66
CA ILE A 210 3.35 8.87 16.83
C ILE A 210 3.00 8.10 18.11
N ARG A 211 1.72 7.77 18.33
CA ARG A 211 1.28 6.95 19.48
C ARG A 211 1.88 5.53 19.46
N THR A 212 2.20 5.01 18.27
CA THR A 212 2.87 3.71 18.11
C THR A 212 4.38 3.77 18.39
N GLY A 213 4.95 4.97 18.59
CA GLY A 213 6.37 5.17 18.88
C GLY A 213 7.23 5.59 17.70
N PHE A 214 6.62 5.95 16.57
CA PHE A 214 7.35 6.48 15.43
C PHE A 214 7.61 7.98 15.54
N GLU A 215 8.75 8.42 15.05
CA GLU A 215 9.00 9.81 14.65
C GLU A 215 8.52 10.00 13.20
N VAL A 216 7.68 11.03 12.95
CA VAL A 216 7.01 11.17 11.65
C VAL A 216 7.42 12.44 10.94
N GLU A 217 8.01 12.27 9.76
CA GLU A 217 8.32 13.32 8.79
C GLU A 217 7.37 13.25 7.59
N LEU A 218 7.00 14.39 7.03
CA LEU A 218 6.18 14.52 5.83
C LEU A 218 6.98 15.20 4.74
N ARG A 219 7.20 14.53 3.62
CA ARG A 219 7.89 15.07 2.44
C ARG A 219 6.91 15.30 1.31
N ALA A 220 6.93 16.47 0.69
CA ALA A 220 6.15 16.71 -0.52
C ALA A 220 6.76 15.93 -1.70
N LEU A 221 5.93 15.24 -2.47
CA LEU A 221 6.33 14.63 -3.73
C LEU A 221 6.04 15.65 -4.84
N GLU A 222 7.00 16.55 -5.07
CA GLU A 222 6.81 17.74 -5.92
C GLU A 222 6.53 17.38 -7.38
N GLU A 223 7.08 16.28 -7.86
CA GLU A 223 6.88 15.78 -9.23
C GLU A 223 5.42 15.44 -9.52
N LEU A 224 4.61 15.18 -8.48
CA LEU A 224 3.18 14.92 -8.59
C LEU A 224 2.35 16.21 -8.60
N GLY A 225 3.02 17.37 -8.48
CA GLY A 225 2.45 18.69 -8.58
C GLY A 225 1.75 19.18 -7.32
N ARG A 226 1.26 20.42 -7.39
CA ARG A 226 0.57 21.10 -6.30
C ARG A 226 -0.88 21.38 -6.64
N ARG A 227 -1.68 21.65 -5.63
CA ARG A 227 -3.05 22.15 -5.73
C ARG A 227 -3.06 23.66 -5.95
N ALA A 228 -4.22 24.23 -6.28
CA ALA A 228 -4.37 25.67 -6.44
C ALA A 228 -4.11 26.49 -5.15
N ASP A 229 -4.21 25.85 -3.98
CA ASP A 229 -3.89 26.42 -2.67
C ASP A 229 -2.40 26.29 -2.30
N GLY A 230 -1.55 25.84 -3.24
CA GLY A 230 -0.13 25.60 -3.03
C GLY A 230 0.22 24.30 -2.29
N SER A 231 -0.74 23.58 -1.72
CA SER A 231 -0.47 22.32 -1.02
C SER A 231 -0.06 21.21 -1.99
N PRO A 232 0.84 20.29 -1.63
CA PRO A 232 1.22 19.18 -2.49
C PRO A 232 0.05 18.21 -2.70
N ARG A 233 -0.06 17.66 -3.90
CA ARG A 233 -1.08 16.64 -4.24
C ARG A 233 -0.84 15.31 -3.58
N CYS A 234 0.43 14.99 -3.30
CA CYS A 234 0.83 13.77 -2.62
C CYS A 234 2.00 14.07 -1.69
N ARG A 235 2.02 13.41 -0.54
CA ARG A 235 3.15 13.43 0.40
C ARG A 235 3.65 12.02 0.63
N LEU A 236 4.95 11.89 0.82
CA LEU A 236 5.54 10.71 1.41
C LEU A 236 5.51 10.89 2.94
N VAL A 237 4.86 9.98 3.63
CA VAL A 237 4.98 9.82 5.07
C VAL A 237 6.22 8.97 5.31
N VAL A 238 7.14 9.45 6.13
CA VAL A 238 8.32 8.70 6.59
C VAL A 238 8.21 8.60 8.11
N ALA A 239 7.94 7.40 8.59
CA ALA A 239 7.83 7.10 10.01
C ALA A 239 9.07 6.31 10.44
N THR A 240 9.93 6.91 11.27
CA THR A 240 11.19 6.32 11.73
C THR A 240 11.01 5.69 13.10
N ARG A 241 11.42 4.42 13.26
CA ARG A 241 11.54 3.80 14.58
C ARG A 241 12.77 4.43 15.27
N PRO A 242 12.63 5.05 16.44
CA PRO A 242 13.76 5.58 17.20
C PRO A 242 14.83 4.52 17.50
N VAL A 243 16.06 4.98 17.75
CA VAL A 243 17.22 4.14 18.15
C VAL A 243 17.11 3.72 19.60
#